data_933b95f61fb618aa155a3d81cc9915eb
#
_entry.id   933b95f61fb618aa155a3d81cc9915eb
#
_cell.length_a   1.000
_cell.length_b   1.000
_cell.length_c   1.000
_cell.angle_alpha   90.00
_cell.angle_beta   90.00
_cell.angle_gamma   90.00
#
_symmetry.space_group_name_H-M   'P 1'
#
loop_
_entity.id
_entity.type
_entity.pdbx_description
1 polymer ?
#
loop_
_entity_poly.entity_id
_entity_poly.type
_entity_poly.pdbx_seq_one_letter_code
_entity_poly.pdbx_strand_id
1 'polypeptide(L)'
;VPQDRPLRARLLIGLLAVTGAGLLVTCVVGFLTLRAFITERLDAQLLLTTERAMARLDNDTPPVGMDAPSPSPYFVVLLNPVTGEVEQIYGDTLREDVVLDRIATVSLDRLKSYSSTREIFELGGVDDSVPPHRATVRMRSDAVMVSGVPTDDREAYPWQLVLTQLVTAGLLLGGLTFAGRGLIVRGLAPLDHMATTANQISTGSDLADRMPGADAHSEVGRLGMAINTMLSRIEHAFRAQRESEERVRAFAADASHELRTPLTTIRGYAELYRQGAIPAEELPGAMRRIENEAERMSRLVAELLELARLDRTGSLQLVTADLAAVVREMVADAKALEPARRIDMELPERLECEIDETRFRQILANLLANVREHTPEDTPVTVRLGPDDSGDAVSLEVADTGPGMADDDVHRAFDRFYRGNRAPGGGSGLGLSIVHAIATAHGGDVRIESRPGEGTTVAVHLPARR
;
A
#
# COMPACT_ATOMS: atom_id res chain seq x y z
N VAL A 1 5.77 -19.99 -21.24
CA VAL A 1 6.59 -18.76 -21.24
C VAL A 1 7.59 -18.90 -20.10
N PRO A 2 8.92 -18.83 -20.35
CA PRO A 2 9.94 -18.94 -19.30
C PRO A 2 9.68 -17.93 -18.20
N GLN A 3 9.75 -18.36 -16.93
CA GLN A 3 9.43 -17.53 -15.75
C GLN A 3 10.41 -16.37 -15.52
N ASP A 4 11.55 -16.35 -16.19
CA ASP A 4 12.64 -15.38 -15.98
C ASP A 4 12.51 -14.06 -16.75
N ARG A 5 11.46 -13.87 -17.54
CA ARG A 5 11.28 -12.61 -18.27
C ARG A 5 10.58 -11.56 -17.42
N PRO A 6 11.02 -10.28 -17.47
CA PRO A 6 10.41 -9.19 -16.74
C PRO A 6 8.93 -9.04 -17.12
N LEU A 7 8.10 -8.64 -16.16
CA LEU A 7 6.64 -8.49 -16.32
C LEU A 7 6.27 -7.69 -17.57
N ARG A 8 7.04 -6.63 -17.87
CA ARG A 8 6.89 -5.79 -19.08
C ARG A 8 6.93 -6.59 -20.38
N ALA A 9 7.87 -7.53 -20.49
CA ALA A 9 8.02 -8.38 -21.68
C ALA A 9 6.85 -9.39 -21.79
N ARG A 10 6.41 -9.96 -20.67
CA ARG A 10 5.28 -10.91 -20.66
C ARG A 10 3.98 -10.25 -21.12
N LEU A 11 3.68 -9.06 -20.64
CA LEU A 11 2.48 -8.31 -21.02
C LEU A 11 2.51 -7.96 -22.52
N LEU A 12 3.64 -7.48 -23.02
CA LEU A 12 3.78 -7.13 -24.43
C LEU A 12 3.64 -8.36 -25.35
N ILE A 13 4.31 -9.47 -25.00
CA ILE A 13 4.22 -10.73 -25.76
C ILE A 13 2.80 -11.27 -25.73
N GLY A 14 2.12 -11.25 -24.58
CA GLY A 14 0.72 -11.70 -24.46
C GLY A 14 -0.21 -10.87 -25.35
N LEU A 15 -0.07 -9.56 -25.32
CA LEU A 15 -0.86 -8.65 -26.16
C LEU A 15 -0.64 -8.92 -27.65
N LEU A 16 0.62 -9.04 -28.07
CA LEU A 16 0.97 -9.33 -29.48
C LEU A 16 0.51 -10.72 -29.93
N ALA A 17 0.60 -11.72 -29.06
CA ALA A 17 0.14 -13.07 -29.38
C ALA A 17 -1.37 -13.13 -29.60
N VAL A 18 -2.16 -12.51 -28.71
CA VAL A 18 -3.63 -12.47 -28.85
C VAL A 18 -4.05 -11.68 -30.08
N THR A 19 -3.46 -10.50 -30.31
CA THR A 19 -3.76 -9.68 -31.48
C THR A 19 -3.32 -10.37 -32.76
N GLY A 20 -2.14 -10.98 -32.80
CA GLY A 20 -1.64 -11.72 -33.95
C GLY A 20 -2.51 -12.94 -34.29
N ALA A 21 -2.96 -13.68 -33.29
CA ALA A 21 -3.89 -14.79 -33.48
C ALA A 21 -5.23 -14.32 -34.07
N GLY A 22 -5.79 -13.22 -33.56
CA GLY A 22 -7.02 -12.62 -34.10
C GLY A 22 -6.87 -12.16 -35.54
N LEU A 23 -5.77 -11.51 -35.90
CA LEU A 23 -5.47 -11.09 -37.28
C LEU A 23 -5.30 -12.29 -38.21
N LEU A 24 -4.63 -13.35 -37.76
CA LEU A 24 -4.47 -14.58 -38.53
C LEU A 24 -5.81 -15.25 -38.82
N VAL A 25 -6.68 -15.37 -37.82
CA VAL A 25 -8.06 -15.90 -38.02
C VAL A 25 -8.83 -15.06 -39.02
N THR A 26 -8.77 -13.73 -38.91
CA THR A 26 -9.44 -12.80 -39.84
C THR A 26 -8.91 -12.95 -41.27
N CYS A 27 -7.60 -13.12 -41.42
CA CYS A 27 -6.97 -13.35 -42.73
C CYS A 27 -7.46 -14.66 -43.38
N VAL A 28 -7.44 -15.76 -42.62
CA VAL A 28 -7.89 -17.07 -43.10
C VAL A 28 -9.37 -17.06 -43.48
N VAL A 29 -10.22 -16.54 -42.59
CA VAL A 29 -11.67 -16.47 -42.86
C VAL A 29 -11.95 -15.56 -44.04
N GLY A 30 -11.31 -14.40 -44.14
CA GLY A 30 -11.47 -13.48 -45.26
C GLY A 30 -11.05 -14.11 -46.58
N PHE A 31 -9.94 -14.82 -46.63
CA PHE A 31 -9.47 -15.55 -47.81
C PHE A 31 -10.48 -16.62 -48.24
N LEU A 32 -10.89 -17.47 -47.30
CA LEU A 32 -11.85 -18.56 -47.61
C LEU A 32 -13.23 -18.03 -48.11
N THR A 33 -13.70 -16.98 -47.43
CA THR A 33 -15.00 -16.36 -47.79
C THR A 33 -14.94 -15.70 -49.16
N LEU A 34 -13.87 -14.94 -49.45
CA LEU A 34 -13.72 -14.32 -50.79
C LEU A 34 -13.57 -15.36 -51.88
N ARG A 35 -12.78 -16.40 -51.63
CA ARG A 35 -12.62 -17.50 -52.59
C ARG A 35 -13.95 -18.20 -52.89
N ALA A 36 -14.75 -18.49 -51.87
CA ALA A 36 -16.06 -19.11 -52.02
C ALA A 36 -17.02 -18.18 -52.80
N PHE A 37 -17.05 -16.89 -52.43
CA PHE A 37 -17.89 -15.90 -53.08
C PHE A 37 -17.58 -15.72 -54.58
N ILE A 38 -16.29 -15.63 -54.96
CA ILE A 38 -15.86 -15.52 -56.36
C ILE A 38 -16.27 -16.76 -57.12
N THR A 39 -16.10 -17.97 -56.55
CA THR A 39 -16.46 -19.23 -57.18
C THR A 39 -17.96 -19.30 -57.45
N GLU A 40 -18.79 -18.99 -56.45
CA GLU A 40 -20.25 -18.99 -56.58
C GLU A 40 -20.73 -17.98 -57.63
N ARG A 41 -20.12 -16.79 -57.68
CA ARG A 41 -20.41 -15.76 -58.64
C ARG A 41 -20.07 -16.20 -60.07
N LEU A 42 -18.90 -16.81 -60.27
CA LEU A 42 -18.47 -17.34 -61.57
C LEU A 42 -19.43 -18.46 -62.05
N ASP A 43 -19.80 -19.35 -61.14
CA ASP A 43 -20.76 -20.44 -61.47
C ASP A 43 -22.15 -19.90 -61.89
N ALA A 44 -22.68 -18.91 -61.17
CA ALA A 44 -23.93 -18.26 -61.48
C ALA A 44 -23.85 -17.53 -62.84
N GLN A 45 -22.74 -16.82 -63.11
CA GLN A 45 -22.52 -16.17 -64.39
C GLN A 45 -22.42 -17.17 -65.54
N LEU A 46 -21.69 -18.26 -65.35
CA LEU A 46 -21.54 -19.33 -66.35
C LEU A 46 -22.90 -19.94 -66.73
N LEU A 47 -23.74 -20.28 -65.75
CA LEU A 47 -25.05 -20.82 -65.96
C LEU A 47 -25.96 -19.86 -66.76
N LEU A 48 -26.02 -18.57 -66.35
CA LEU A 48 -26.79 -17.54 -67.03
C LEU A 48 -26.32 -17.34 -68.49
N THR A 49 -25.04 -17.33 -68.72
CA THR A 49 -24.47 -17.17 -70.06
C THR A 49 -24.73 -18.37 -70.91
N THR A 50 -24.64 -19.57 -70.35
CA THR A 50 -24.97 -20.83 -71.04
C THR A 50 -26.41 -20.87 -71.48
N GLU A 51 -27.36 -20.45 -70.61
CA GLU A 51 -28.80 -20.40 -70.99
C GLU A 51 -29.07 -19.36 -72.07
N ARG A 52 -28.42 -18.19 -72.02
CA ARG A 52 -28.52 -17.18 -73.06
C ARG A 52 -27.95 -17.67 -74.43
N ALA A 53 -26.79 -18.34 -74.36
CA ALA A 53 -26.16 -18.90 -75.54
C ALA A 53 -27.08 -19.97 -76.21
N MET A 54 -27.68 -20.82 -75.38
CA MET A 54 -28.62 -21.82 -75.84
C MET A 54 -29.84 -21.19 -76.56
N ALA A 55 -30.47 -20.19 -75.92
CA ALA A 55 -31.65 -19.51 -76.52
C ALA A 55 -31.33 -18.76 -77.83
N ARG A 56 -30.08 -18.26 -77.96
CA ARG A 56 -29.62 -17.65 -79.24
C ARG A 56 -29.44 -18.70 -80.34
N LEU A 57 -28.79 -19.81 -80.01
CA LEU A 57 -28.60 -20.92 -80.94
C LEU A 57 -29.94 -21.53 -81.42
N ASP A 58 -30.95 -21.59 -80.58
CA ASP A 58 -32.29 -22.04 -80.94
C ASP A 58 -33.00 -21.09 -81.87
N ASN A 59 -32.58 -19.84 -82.00
CA ASN A 59 -33.07 -18.83 -82.93
C ASN A 59 -32.12 -18.59 -84.10
N ASP A 60 -31.21 -19.49 -84.41
CA ASP A 60 -30.22 -19.42 -85.48
C ASP A 60 -29.34 -18.17 -85.45
N THR A 61 -29.10 -17.65 -84.22
CA THR A 61 -28.18 -16.51 -83.95
C THR A 61 -26.92 -16.97 -83.24
N PRO A 62 -25.76 -16.40 -83.57
CA PRO A 62 -24.54 -16.77 -82.87
C PRO A 62 -24.67 -16.62 -81.36
N PRO A 63 -24.22 -17.60 -80.55
CA PRO A 63 -24.36 -17.62 -79.07
C PRO A 63 -23.62 -16.50 -78.37
N VAL A 64 -22.55 -15.99 -79.00
CA VAL A 64 -21.77 -14.84 -78.56
C VAL A 64 -21.82 -13.78 -79.64
N GLY A 65 -22.17 -12.52 -79.27
CA GLY A 65 -22.27 -11.43 -80.26
C GLY A 65 -20.90 -11.09 -80.80
N MET A 66 -20.71 -11.27 -82.11
CA MET A 66 -19.48 -10.86 -82.81
C MET A 66 -19.34 -9.35 -82.93
N ASP A 67 -20.38 -8.55 -82.57
CA ASP A 67 -20.40 -7.11 -82.71
C ASP A 67 -20.15 -6.39 -81.32
N ALA A 68 -19.81 -7.11 -80.24
CA ALA A 68 -19.56 -6.47 -78.98
C ALA A 68 -18.10 -5.98 -78.94
N PRO A 69 -17.83 -4.67 -78.61
CA PRO A 69 -16.49 -4.08 -78.60
C PRO A 69 -15.65 -4.51 -77.45
N SER A 70 -15.99 -5.52 -76.68
CA SER A 70 -15.26 -6.08 -75.59
C SER A 70 -15.10 -7.59 -75.75
N PRO A 71 -13.88 -8.13 -75.60
CA PRO A 71 -13.66 -9.56 -75.61
C PRO A 71 -14.50 -10.23 -74.52
N SER A 72 -15.32 -11.18 -74.91
CA SER A 72 -16.12 -11.98 -73.98
C SER A 72 -15.22 -13.00 -73.32
N PRO A 73 -15.13 -13.04 -71.97
CA PRO A 73 -14.31 -14.02 -71.27
C PRO A 73 -14.86 -15.45 -71.37
N TYR A 74 -16.01 -15.63 -72.12
CA TYR A 74 -16.70 -16.91 -72.25
C TYR A 74 -16.36 -17.54 -73.59
N PHE A 75 -16.19 -18.86 -73.59
CA PHE A 75 -16.20 -19.64 -74.81
C PHE A 75 -17.44 -20.54 -74.86
N VAL A 76 -17.85 -20.83 -76.06
CA VAL A 76 -18.87 -21.80 -76.31
C VAL A 76 -18.40 -22.69 -77.49
N VAL A 77 -18.37 -24.00 -77.25
CA VAL A 77 -17.94 -24.98 -78.22
C VAL A 77 -19.14 -25.93 -78.53
N LEU A 78 -19.43 -26.16 -79.80
CA LEU A 78 -20.43 -27.11 -80.24
C LEU A 78 -19.68 -28.35 -80.72
N LEU A 79 -20.07 -29.50 -80.17
CA LEU A 79 -19.51 -30.80 -80.52
C LEU A 79 -20.60 -31.66 -81.15
N ASN A 80 -20.22 -32.45 -82.16
CA ASN A 80 -21.10 -33.46 -82.73
C ASN A 80 -21.49 -34.50 -81.67
N PRO A 81 -22.75 -34.78 -81.45
CA PRO A 81 -23.22 -35.67 -80.38
C PRO A 81 -22.88 -37.15 -80.60
N VAL A 82 -22.40 -37.53 -81.80
CA VAL A 82 -22.08 -38.92 -82.19
C VAL A 82 -20.57 -39.12 -82.26
N THR A 83 -19.83 -38.21 -82.97
CA THR A 83 -18.39 -38.33 -83.19
C THR A 83 -17.56 -37.63 -82.10
N GLY A 84 -18.13 -36.62 -81.43
CA GLY A 84 -17.40 -35.77 -80.47
C GLY A 84 -16.50 -34.75 -81.16
N GLU A 85 -16.53 -34.64 -82.50
CA GLU A 85 -15.76 -33.66 -83.24
C GLU A 85 -16.32 -32.25 -83.00
N VAL A 86 -15.44 -31.25 -82.98
CA VAL A 86 -15.81 -29.85 -82.87
C VAL A 86 -16.40 -29.32 -84.13
N GLU A 87 -17.66 -28.88 -84.14
CA GLU A 87 -18.36 -28.29 -85.26
C GLU A 87 -18.18 -26.78 -85.32
N GLN A 88 -18.25 -26.09 -84.17
CA GLN A 88 -18.14 -24.64 -84.09
C GLN A 88 -17.60 -24.21 -82.80
N ILE A 89 -16.84 -23.11 -82.81
CA ILE A 89 -16.28 -22.44 -81.61
C ILE A 89 -16.67 -20.97 -81.66
N TYR A 90 -17.13 -20.46 -80.52
CA TYR A 90 -17.46 -19.07 -80.36
C TYR A 90 -16.70 -18.49 -79.10
N GLY A 91 -16.11 -17.33 -79.24
CA GLY A 91 -15.39 -16.63 -78.17
C GLY A 91 -14.13 -15.92 -78.68
N ASP A 92 -13.89 -14.72 -78.22
CA ASP A 92 -12.93 -13.80 -78.84
C ASP A 92 -11.56 -13.74 -78.21
N THR A 93 -11.36 -14.39 -77.12
CA THR A 93 -10.10 -14.18 -76.32
C THR A 93 -9.25 -15.41 -76.10
N LEU A 94 -9.71 -16.54 -76.67
CA LEU A 94 -9.03 -17.78 -76.41
C LEU A 94 -8.26 -18.25 -77.63
N ARG A 95 -7.08 -18.68 -77.41
CA ARG A 95 -6.37 -19.52 -78.38
C ARG A 95 -7.24 -20.74 -78.58
N GLU A 96 -7.88 -20.84 -79.75
CA GLU A 96 -8.80 -21.95 -80.10
C GLU A 96 -8.14 -23.32 -79.87
N ASP A 97 -6.82 -23.41 -80.17
CA ASP A 97 -5.99 -24.59 -79.95
C ASP A 97 -5.99 -25.07 -78.47
N VAL A 98 -5.96 -24.14 -77.48
CA VAL A 98 -5.92 -24.51 -76.07
C VAL A 98 -7.28 -25.00 -75.56
N VAL A 99 -8.39 -24.41 -76.03
CA VAL A 99 -9.72 -24.85 -75.63
C VAL A 99 -10.04 -26.24 -76.29
N LEU A 100 -9.62 -26.44 -77.50
CA LEU A 100 -9.77 -27.70 -78.16
C LEU A 100 -9.00 -28.82 -77.47
N ASP A 101 -7.73 -28.56 -77.15
CA ASP A 101 -6.88 -29.52 -76.46
C ASP A 101 -7.44 -29.93 -75.12
N ARG A 102 -7.96 -28.99 -74.38
CA ARG A 102 -8.61 -29.24 -73.09
C ARG A 102 -9.93 -30.01 -73.21
N ILE A 103 -10.79 -29.68 -74.15
CA ILE A 103 -12.03 -30.43 -74.41
C ILE A 103 -11.73 -31.86 -74.85
N ALA A 104 -10.66 -32.04 -75.64
CA ALA A 104 -10.24 -33.38 -76.11
C ALA A 104 -9.78 -34.29 -74.97
N THR A 105 -9.33 -33.72 -73.82
CA THR A 105 -8.99 -34.51 -72.63
C THR A 105 -10.21 -35.14 -71.94
N VAL A 106 -11.44 -34.65 -72.21
CA VAL A 106 -12.67 -35.15 -71.62
C VAL A 106 -13.44 -36.02 -72.62
N SER A 107 -13.65 -37.26 -72.24
CA SER A 107 -14.41 -38.18 -73.15
C SER A 107 -15.86 -37.69 -73.36
N LEU A 108 -16.40 -37.94 -74.55
CA LEU A 108 -17.77 -37.56 -74.93
C LEU A 108 -18.80 -38.09 -73.92
N ASP A 109 -18.65 -39.34 -73.47
CA ASP A 109 -19.54 -39.93 -72.46
C ASP A 109 -19.54 -39.21 -71.14
N ARG A 110 -18.39 -38.69 -70.75
CA ARG A 110 -18.25 -37.90 -69.54
C ARG A 110 -18.86 -36.51 -69.66
N LEU A 111 -18.71 -35.87 -70.82
CA LEU A 111 -19.45 -34.64 -71.20
C LEU A 111 -20.95 -34.83 -71.15
N LYS A 112 -21.47 -35.93 -71.70
CA LYS A 112 -22.89 -36.30 -71.65
C LYS A 112 -23.40 -36.50 -70.24
N SER A 113 -22.58 -37.12 -69.35
CA SER A 113 -22.91 -37.26 -67.91
C SER A 113 -23.02 -35.92 -67.20
N TYR A 114 -22.08 -35.00 -67.41
CA TYR A 114 -22.14 -33.64 -66.87
C TYR A 114 -23.37 -32.85 -67.33
N SER A 115 -23.82 -33.07 -68.59
CA SER A 115 -25.04 -32.45 -69.06
C SER A 115 -26.28 -32.94 -68.32
N SER A 116 -26.33 -34.23 -67.95
CA SER A 116 -27.48 -34.81 -67.24
C SER A 116 -27.57 -34.35 -65.78
N THR A 117 -26.44 -34.16 -65.11
CA THR A 117 -26.39 -33.70 -63.74
C THR A 117 -26.37 -32.20 -63.61
N ARG A 118 -26.19 -31.43 -64.69
CA ARG A 118 -26.00 -29.98 -64.73
C ARG A 118 -24.78 -29.56 -63.88
N GLU A 119 -23.81 -30.40 -63.78
CA GLU A 119 -22.60 -30.17 -62.96
C GLU A 119 -21.65 -29.19 -63.66
N ILE A 120 -21.08 -28.32 -62.85
CA ILE A 120 -20.01 -27.43 -63.30
C ILE A 120 -18.69 -28.12 -62.93
N PHE A 121 -17.79 -28.28 -63.87
CA PHE A 121 -16.54 -28.95 -63.69
C PHE A 121 -15.37 -28.05 -64.13
N GLU A 122 -14.15 -28.41 -63.67
CA GLU A 122 -12.94 -27.69 -63.99
C GLU A 122 -12.26 -28.36 -65.23
N LEU A 123 -12.11 -27.58 -66.29
CA LEU A 123 -11.27 -27.95 -67.41
C LEU A 123 -9.82 -27.54 -67.10
N GLY A 124 -9.05 -28.49 -66.61
CA GLY A 124 -7.62 -28.32 -66.36
C GLY A 124 -6.80 -28.25 -67.62
N GLY A 125 -5.68 -27.54 -67.58
CA GLY A 125 -4.80 -27.44 -68.74
C GLY A 125 -3.73 -28.50 -68.80
N VAL A 126 -3.34 -28.86 -70.03
CA VAL A 126 -2.11 -29.61 -70.27
C VAL A 126 -0.86 -28.72 -70.14
N ASP A 127 -1.08 -27.42 -70.20
CA ASP A 127 -0.04 -26.40 -70.04
C ASP A 127 -0.40 -25.40 -68.92
N ASP A 128 0.53 -25.22 -67.97
CA ASP A 128 0.39 -24.27 -66.82
C ASP A 128 0.37 -22.78 -67.24
N SER A 129 0.65 -22.48 -68.50
CA SER A 129 0.65 -21.11 -69.02
C SER A 129 -0.72 -20.52 -69.27
N VAL A 130 -1.75 -21.33 -69.26
CA VAL A 130 -3.16 -20.88 -69.44
C VAL A 130 -3.99 -21.30 -68.25
N PRO A 131 -4.68 -20.36 -67.60
CA PRO A 131 -5.47 -20.64 -66.41
C PRO A 131 -6.57 -21.69 -66.66
N PRO A 132 -6.92 -22.50 -65.67
CA PRO A 132 -8.03 -23.45 -65.76
C PRO A 132 -9.32 -22.73 -66.03
N HIS A 133 -10.27 -23.45 -66.65
CA HIS A 133 -11.60 -22.95 -67.01
C HIS A 133 -12.67 -23.73 -66.22
N ARG A 134 -13.65 -23.03 -65.73
CA ARG A 134 -14.88 -23.67 -65.24
C ARG A 134 -15.84 -23.83 -66.42
N ALA A 135 -16.35 -25.03 -66.63
CA ALA A 135 -17.20 -25.34 -67.75
C ALA A 135 -18.44 -26.08 -67.32
N THR A 136 -19.49 -25.92 -68.15
CA THR A 136 -20.73 -26.67 -68.02
C THR A 136 -21.12 -27.19 -69.39
N VAL A 137 -21.89 -28.27 -69.45
CA VAL A 137 -22.33 -28.90 -70.67
C VAL A 137 -23.88 -28.85 -70.75
N ARG A 138 -24.38 -28.62 -71.96
CA ARG A 138 -25.80 -28.75 -72.30
C ARG A 138 -25.98 -29.59 -73.55
N MET A 139 -26.98 -30.47 -73.54
CA MET A 139 -27.38 -31.23 -74.73
C MET A 139 -28.41 -30.45 -75.54
N ARG A 140 -28.15 -30.35 -76.83
CA ARG A 140 -29.10 -29.90 -77.81
C ARG A 140 -29.42 -31.10 -78.69
N SER A 141 -30.49 -31.03 -79.48
CA SER A 141 -30.94 -32.13 -80.38
C SER A 141 -29.87 -32.53 -81.42
N ASP A 142 -29.08 -31.58 -81.86
CA ASP A 142 -28.08 -31.67 -82.96
C ASP A 142 -26.62 -31.49 -82.44
N ALA A 143 -26.37 -31.02 -81.20
CA ALA A 143 -25.03 -30.75 -80.69
C ALA A 143 -24.88 -30.91 -79.19
N VAL A 144 -23.65 -31.14 -78.69
CA VAL A 144 -23.24 -31.01 -77.31
C VAL A 144 -22.58 -29.65 -77.16
N MET A 145 -23.21 -28.76 -76.41
CA MET A 145 -22.66 -27.43 -76.12
C MET A 145 -21.86 -27.43 -74.86
N VAL A 146 -20.60 -27.05 -74.96
CA VAL A 146 -19.70 -26.83 -73.83
C VAL A 146 -19.46 -25.33 -73.70
N SER A 147 -19.82 -24.78 -72.55
CA SER A 147 -19.59 -23.35 -72.24
C SER A 147 -18.56 -23.26 -71.09
N GLY A 148 -17.63 -22.36 -71.21
CA GLY A 148 -16.59 -22.18 -70.17
C GLY A 148 -16.21 -20.73 -69.95
N VAL A 149 -15.67 -20.50 -68.76
CA VAL A 149 -15.15 -19.19 -68.28
C VAL A 149 -13.74 -19.38 -67.60
N PRO A 150 -12.79 -18.55 -67.95
CA PRO A 150 -11.45 -18.61 -67.26
C PRO A 150 -11.53 -18.30 -65.76
N THR A 151 -10.66 -18.91 -65.02
CA THR A 151 -10.62 -18.74 -63.55
C THR A 151 -9.51 -17.84 -63.06
N ASP A 152 -8.90 -17.00 -63.92
CA ASP A 152 -7.79 -16.08 -63.59
C ASP A 152 -8.13 -15.20 -62.41
N ASP A 153 -9.29 -14.62 -62.37
CA ASP A 153 -9.79 -13.76 -61.32
C ASP A 153 -9.94 -14.50 -59.97
N ARG A 154 -10.12 -15.82 -60.01
CA ARG A 154 -10.29 -16.65 -58.82
C ARG A 154 -9.02 -16.71 -57.97
N GLU A 155 -7.86 -16.60 -58.58
CA GLU A 155 -6.58 -16.71 -57.88
C GLU A 155 -5.93 -15.36 -57.61
N ALA A 156 -6.06 -14.40 -58.53
CA ALA A 156 -5.40 -13.09 -58.41
C ALA A 156 -5.97 -12.23 -57.27
N TYR A 157 -7.29 -12.10 -57.14
CA TYR A 157 -7.92 -11.25 -56.14
C TYR A 157 -7.72 -11.71 -54.70
N PRO A 158 -7.83 -13.01 -54.36
CA PRO A 158 -7.54 -13.48 -53.01
C PRO A 158 -6.09 -13.20 -52.54
N TRP A 159 -5.10 -13.35 -53.45
CA TRP A 159 -3.71 -13.04 -53.11
C TRP A 159 -3.45 -11.55 -52.87
N GLN A 160 -4.10 -10.68 -53.61
CA GLN A 160 -4.04 -9.24 -53.38
C GLN A 160 -4.68 -8.87 -52.04
N LEU A 161 -5.80 -9.52 -51.67
CA LEU A 161 -6.37 -9.36 -50.33
C LEU A 161 -5.42 -9.82 -49.22
N VAL A 162 -4.79 -11.00 -49.38
CA VAL A 162 -3.80 -11.52 -48.39
C VAL A 162 -2.63 -10.57 -48.23
N LEU A 163 -2.08 -10.06 -49.33
CA LEU A 163 -0.99 -9.09 -49.28
C LEU A 163 -1.39 -7.81 -48.53
N THR A 164 -2.55 -7.27 -48.83
CA THR A 164 -3.10 -6.07 -48.16
C THR A 164 -3.31 -6.32 -46.66
N GLN A 165 -3.87 -7.48 -46.31
CA GLN A 165 -4.07 -7.88 -44.92
C GLN A 165 -2.74 -8.07 -44.18
N LEU A 166 -1.74 -8.68 -44.81
CA LEU A 166 -0.38 -8.85 -44.17
C LEU A 166 0.30 -7.52 -43.94
N VAL A 167 0.25 -6.58 -44.90
CA VAL A 167 0.79 -5.24 -44.71
C VAL A 167 0.08 -4.51 -43.58
N THR A 168 -1.23 -4.53 -43.56
CA THR A 168 -2.05 -3.90 -42.52
C THR A 168 -1.77 -4.52 -41.13
N ALA A 169 -1.71 -5.86 -41.05
CA ALA A 169 -1.38 -6.57 -39.83
C ALA A 169 0.03 -6.22 -39.32
N GLY A 170 1.00 -6.13 -40.23
CA GLY A 170 2.37 -5.71 -39.90
C GLY A 170 2.43 -4.29 -39.32
N LEU A 171 1.72 -3.34 -39.92
CA LEU A 171 1.64 -1.96 -39.44
C LEU A 171 0.94 -1.89 -38.07
N LEU A 172 -0.15 -2.61 -37.89
CA LEU A 172 -0.90 -2.66 -36.62
C LEU A 172 -0.04 -3.28 -35.50
N LEU A 173 0.61 -4.41 -35.74
CA LEU A 173 1.48 -5.06 -34.76
C LEU A 173 2.71 -4.20 -34.45
N GLY A 174 3.30 -3.54 -35.45
CA GLY A 174 4.40 -2.59 -35.24
C GLY A 174 3.96 -1.38 -34.40
N GLY A 175 2.83 -0.76 -34.75
CA GLY A 175 2.25 0.35 -33.98
C GLY A 175 1.91 -0.04 -32.55
N LEU A 176 1.29 -1.22 -32.36
CA LEU A 176 0.96 -1.77 -31.04
C LEU A 176 2.20 -2.06 -30.20
N THR A 177 3.26 -2.55 -30.82
CA THR A 177 4.56 -2.79 -30.16
C THR A 177 5.18 -1.48 -29.68
N PHE A 178 5.19 -0.47 -30.52
CA PHE A 178 5.73 0.85 -30.20
C PHE A 178 4.93 1.55 -29.10
N ALA A 179 3.61 1.67 -29.26
CA ALA A 179 2.72 2.29 -28.29
C ALA A 179 2.67 1.51 -26.97
N GLY A 180 2.52 0.18 -27.05
CA GLY A 180 2.43 -0.71 -25.90
C GLY A 180 3.72 -0.68 -25.05
N ARG A 181 4.89 -0.66 -25.71
CA ARG A 181 6.18 -0.51 -25.00
C ARG A 181 6.22 0.85 -24.25
N GLY A 182 5.79 1.92 -24.89
CA GLY A 182 5.78 3.26 -24.26
C GLY A 182 4.86 3.34 -23.04
N LEU A 183 3.64 2.81 -23.17
CA LEU A 183 2.65 2.77 -22.09
C LEU A 183 3.10 1.89 -20.92
N ILE A 184 3.59 0.68 -21.20
CA ILE A 184 4.03 -0.26 -20.17
C ILE A 184 5.25 0.28 -19.42
N VAL A 185 6.24 0.87 -20.12
CA VAL A 185 7.43 1.42 -19.47
C VAL A 185 7.05 2.60 -18.57
N ARG A 186 6.24 3.53 -19.05
CA ARG A 186 5.79 4.70 -18.25
C ARG A 186 4.90 4.29 -17.09
N GLY A 187 3.98 3.35 -17.30
CA GLY A 187 3.06 2.90 -16.26
C GLY A 187 3.73 2.10 -15.13
N LEU A 188 4.82 1.39 -15.43
CA LEU A 188 5.55 0.59 -14.43
C LEU A 188 6.83 1.26 -13.89
N ALA A 189 7.23 2.43 -14.41
CA ALA A 189 8.38 3.18 -13.89
C ALA A 189 8.25 3.55 -12.40
N PRO A 190 7.07 4.00 -11.89
CA PRO A 190 6.93 4.31 -10.48
C PRO A 190 7.18 3.13 -9.55
N LEU A 191 6.83 1.90 -9.96
CA LEU A 191 7.11 0.69 -9.17
C LEU A 191 8.61 0.39 -9.05
N ASP A 192 9.39 0.61 -10.10
CA ASP A 192 10.85 0.48 -10.07
C ASP A 192 11.48 1.48 -9.08
N HIS A 193 11.00 2.73 -9.10
CA HIS A 193 11.44 3.75 -8.16
C HIS A 193 11.07 3.39 -6.72
N MET A 194 9.85 2.91 -6.48
CA MET A 194 9.43 2.45 -5.14
C MET A 194 10.28 1.28 -4.64
N ALA A 195 10.59 0.30 -5.51
CA ALA A 195 11.44 -0.82 -5.16
C ALA A 195 12.87 -0.37 -4.79
N THR A 196 13.42 0.58 -5.54
CA THR A 196 14.74 1.17 -5.28
C THR A 196 14.75 1.92 -3.95
N THR A 197 13.75 2.81 -3.71
CA THR A 197 13.63 3.56 -2.47
C THR A 197 13.43 2.63 -1.27
N ALA A 198 12.58 1.59 -1.39
CA ALA A 198 12.40 0.60 -0.33
C ALA A 198 13.71 -0.13 0.02
N ASN A 199 14.51 -0.47 -0.98
CA ASN A 199 15.81 -1.11 -0.77
C ASN A 199 16.82 -0.14 -0.10
N GLN A 200 16.81 1.13 -0.47
CA GLN A 200 17.62 2.17 0.16
C GLN A 200 17.25 2.35 1.64
N ILE A 201 15.97 2.46 1.97
CA ILE A 201 15.47 2.53 3.34
C ILE A 201 15.88 1.29 4.14
N SER A 202 15.80 0.08 3.56
CA SER A 202 16.15 -1.17 4.23
C SER A 202 17.65 -1.34 4.52
N THR A 203 18.53 -0.70 3.73
CA THR A 203 20.00 -0.79 3.86
C THR A 203 20.61 0.31 4.71
N GLY A 204 19.81 1.16 5.36
CA GLY A 204 20.30 2.13 6.36
C GLY A 204 20.20 3.59 5.95
N SER A 205 19.44 3.93 4.93
CA SER A 205 19.03 5.30 4.67
C SER A 205 17.96 5.75 5.67
N ASP A 206 17.80 7.05 5.78
CA ASP A 206 16.92 7.68 6.76
C ASP A 206 15.45 7.18 6.57
N LEU A 207 14.82 6.75 7.67
CA LEU A 207 13.39 6.40 7.71
C LEU A 207 12.48 7.60 7.37
N ALA A 208 13.04 8.81 7.28
CA ALA A 208 12.35 10.01 6.84
C ALA A 208 12.09 10.03 5.32
N ASP A 209 12.79 9.20 4.53
CA ASP A 209 12.56 9.08 3.09
C ASP A 209 11.14 8.57 2.82
N ARG A 210 10.52 9.10 1.77
CA ARG A 210 9.15 8.76 1.39
C ARG A 210 9.09 8.21 -0.03
N MET A 211 8.12 7.32 -0.27
CA MET A 211 7.85 6.78 -1.61
C MET A 211 7.42 7.92 -2.54
N PRO A 212 8.11 8.08 -3.68
CA PRO A 212 7.77 9.12 -4.67
C PRO A 212 6.46 8.77 -5.38
N GLY A 213 5.72 9.78 -5.84
CA GLY A 213 4.49 9.60 -6.62
C GLY A 213 3.32 9.00 -5.84
N ALA A 214 3.32 9.12 -4.51
CA ALA A 214 2.21 8.71 -3.65
C ALA A 214 1.02 9.67 -3.86
N ASP A 215 0.02 9.24 -4.64
CA ASP A 215 -1.22 9.98 -4.90
C ASP A 215 -2.44 9.06 -4.80
N ALA A 216 -3.64 9.65 -4.76
CA ALA A 216 -4.90 8.90 -4.66
C ALA A 216 -5.46 8.47 -6.02
N HIS A 217 -4.89 8.93 -7.15
CA HIS A 217 -5.49 8.81 -8.48
C HIS A 217 -5.10 7.52 -9.19
N SER A 218 -3.99 6.89 -8.81
CA SER A 218 -3.51 5.64 -9.39
C SER A 218 -3.40 4.52 -8.36
N GLU A 219 -3.49 3.25 -8.79
CA GLU A 219 -3.29 2.08 -7.91
C GLU A 219 -1.90 2.10 -7.29
N VAL A 220 -0.90 2.50 -8.07
CA VAL A 220 0.49 2.60 -7.62
C VAL A 220 0.65 3.74 -6.61
N GLY A 221 0.00 4.89 -6.86
CA GLY A 221 -0.01 6.01 -5.93
C GLY A 221 -0.65 5.68 -4.59
N ARG A 222 -1.79 4.95 -4.60
CA ARG A 222 -2.42 4.45 -3.36
C ARG A 222 -1.52 3.50 -2.58
N LEU A 223 -0.78 2.62 -3.26
CA LEU A 223 0.23 1.76 -2.62
C LEU A 223 1.33 2.60 -1.97
N GLY A 224 1.82 3.64 -2.68
CA GLY A 224 2.81 4.58 -2.14
C GLY A 224 2.34 5.28 -0.88
N MET A 225 1.07 5.75 -0.84
CA MET A 225 0.48 6.35 0.36
C MET A 225 0.40 5.37 1.54
N ALA A 226 -0.01 4.12 1.29
CA ALA A 226 -0.08 3.09 2.32
C ALA A 226 1.30 2.79 2.92
N ILE A 227 2.34 2.68 2.07
CA ILE A 227 3.72 2.49 2.51
C ILE A 227 4.21 3.71 3.31
N ASN A 228 3.95 4.95 2.85
CA ASN A 228 4.34 6.16 3.57
C ASN A 228 3.66 6.24 4.96
N THR A 229 2.40 5.83 5.06
CA THR A 229 1.70 5.74 6.34
C THR A 229 2.35 4.71 7.27
N MET A 230 2.76 3.56 6.74
CA MET A 230 3.49 2.54 7.50
C MET A 230 4.85 3.05 7.96
N LEU A 231 5.63 3.69 7.08
CA LEU A 231 6.93 4.29 7.41
C LEU A 231 6.80 5.35 8.52
N SER A 232 5.78 6.21 8.45
CA SER A 232 5.51 7.19 9.50
C SER A 232 5.24 6.54 10.86
N ARG A 233 4.45 5.46 10.90
CA ARG A 233 4.20 4.72 12.15
C ARG A 233 5.47 4.08 12.72
N ILE A 234 6.31 3.52 11.85
CA ILE A 234 7.59 2.91 12.23
C ILE A 234 8.53 4.00 12.78
N GLU A 235 8.64 5.13 12.10
CA GLU A 235 9.46 6.27 12.56
C GLU A 235 9.01 6.76 13.94
N HIS A 236 7.71 6.94 14.17
CA HIS A 236 7.17 7.31 15.47
C HIS A 236 7.47 6.27 16.55
N ALA A 237 7.34 4.97 16.23
CA ALA A 237 7.66 3.90 17.18
C ALA A 237 9.15 3.89 17.57
N PHE A 238 10.05 4.06 16.59
CA PHE A 238 11.49 4.15 16.86
C PHE A 238 11.86 5.40 17.65
N ARG A 239 11.22 6.53 17.39
CA ARG A 239 11.44 7.76 18.14
C ARG A 239 11.01 7.58 19.61
N ALA A 240 9.81 7.07 19.83
CA ALA A 240 9.30 6.77 21.17
C ALA A 240 10.20 5.75 21.93
N GLN A 241 10.71 4.74 21.20
CA GLN A 241 11.64 3.77 21.77
C GLN A 241 12.96 4.43 22.20
N ARG A 242 13.57 5.27 21.36
CA ARG A 242 14.81 5.99 21.68
C ARG A 242 14.62 6.91 22.89
N GLU A 243 13.54 7.69 22.90
CA GLU A 243 13.21 8.56 24.04
C GLU A 243 13.01 7.76 25.34
N SER A 244 12.42 6.56 25.24
CA SER A 244 12.30 5.66 26.38
C SER A 244 13.65 5.12 26.85
N GLU A 245 14.53 4.72 25.92
CA GLU A 245 15.88 4.25 26.26
C GLU A 245 16.73 5.35 26.90
N GLU A 246 16.66 6.57 26.38
CA GLU A 246 17.38 7.73 26.94
C GLU A 246 16.89 8.04 28.37
N ARG A 247 15.57 8.00 28.59
CA ARG A 247 15.00 8.17 29.96
C ARG A 247 15.47 7.10 30.92
N VAL A 248 15.52 5.83 30.49
CA VAL A 248 16.02 4.73 31.32
C VAL A 248 17.52 4.89 31.64
N ARG A 249 18.32 5.31 30.63
CA ARG A 249 19.77 5.54 30.84
C ARG A 249 20.03 6.69 31.82
N ALA A 250 19.33 7.82 31.65
CA ALA A 250 19.43 8.95 32.57
C ALA A 250 19.01 8.53 33.98
N PHE A 251 17.90 7.85 34.16
CA PHE A 251 17.42 7.32 35.41
C PHE A 251 18.46 6.41 36.11
N ALA A 252 19.06 5.48 35.36
CA ALA A 252 20.07 4.57 35.91
C ALA A 252 21.37 5.30 36.34
N ALA A 253 21.77 6.33 35.58
CA ALA A 253 22.91 7.16 35.88
C ALA A 253 22.67 7.96 37.18
N ASP A 254 21.53 8.63 37.28
CA ASP A 254 21.18 9.46 38.45
C ASP A 254 21.03 8.60 39.72
N ALA A 255 20.32 7.47 39.62
CA ALA A 255 20.20 6.52 40.73
C ALA A 255 21.57 6.00 41.20
N SER A 256 22.50 5.72 40.25
CA SER A 256 23.84 5.26 40.56
C SER A 256 24.65 6.32 41.32
N HIS A 257 24.50 7.59 40.93
CA HIS A 257 25.16 8.69 41.61
C HIS A 257 24.65 8.89 43.05
N GLU A 258 23.32 8.90 43.23
CA GLU A 258 22.70 9.11 44.54
C GLU A 258 22.89 7.92 45.49
N LEU A 259 23.07 6.71 45.03
CA LEU A 259 23.41 5.55 45.84
C LEU A 259 24.90 5.49 46.18
N ARG A 260 25.79 6.04 45.35
CA ARG A 260 27.23 5.97 45.57
C ARG A 260 27.68 6.86 46.78
N THR A 261 27.09 8.02 46.92
CA THR A 261 27.43 8.98 47.97
C THR A 261 27.23 8.40 49.37
N PRO A 262 26.04 7.93 49.78
CA PRO A 262 25.80 7.33 51.09
C PRO A 262 26.65 6.07 51.32
N LEU A 263 26.81 5.24 50.28
CA LEU A 263 27.66 4.05 50.37
C LEU A 263 29.12 4.39 50.65
N THR A 264 29.64 5.47 50.08
CA THR A 264 31.00 5.96 50.34
C THR A 264 31.13 6.44 51.77
N THR A 265 30.11 7.12 52.31
CA THR A 265 30.07 7.56 53.70
C THR A 265 30.07 6.37 54.66
N ILE A 266 29.18 5.40 54.44
CA ILE A 266 29.13 4.16 55.25
C ILE A 266 30.49 3.45 55.24
N ARG A 267 31.07 3.25 54.03
CA ARG A 267 32.39 2.60 53.88
C ARG A 267 33.50 3.37 54.60
N GLY A 268 33.47 4.71 54.50
CA GLY A 268 34.47 5.57 55.19
C GLY A 268 34.42 5.41 56.67
N TYR A 269 33.23 5.46 57.28
CA TYR A 269 33.12 5.26 58.75
C TYR A 269 33.49 3.83 59.19
N ALA A 270 33.09 2.80 58.39
CA ALA A 270 33.50 1.44 58.71
C ALA A 270 35.00 1.21 58.56
N GLU A 271 35.68 1.92 57.65
CA GLU A 271 37.14 1.86 57.50
C GLU A 271 37.86 2.57 58.65
N LEU A 272 37.40 3.78 59.03
CA LEU A 272 37.94 4.50 60.22
C LEU A 272 37.80 3.67 61.51
N TYR A 273 36.66 3.00 61.70
CA TYR A 273 36.43 2.06 62.78
C TYR A 273 37.44 0.92 62.78
N ARG A 274 37.63 0.27 61.62
CA ARG A 274 38.56 -0.85 61.45
C ARG A 274 40.04 -0.45 61.74
N GLN A 275 40.40 0.78 61.42
CA GLN A 275 41.75 1.34 61.66
C GLN A 275 41.94 1.83 63.09
N GLY A 276 40.91 1.76 63.94
CA GLY A 276 40.94 2.30 65.31
C GLY A 276 41.07 3.82 65.36
N ALA A 277 40.71 4.52 64.28
CA ALA A 277 40.80 5.96 64.14
C ALA A 277 39.62 6.73 64.76
N ILE A 278 38.60 6.06 65.25
CA ILE A 278 37.42 6.66 65.91
C ILE A 278 37.64 6.53 67.44
N PRO A 279 37.71 7.63 68.21
CA PRO A 279 37.71 7.60 69.61
C PRO A 279 36.47 6.87 70.19
N ALA A 280 36.65 6.20 71.38
CA ALA A 280 35.54 5.44 71.97
C ALA A 280 34.30 6.31 72.27
N GLU A 281 34.51 7.58 72.58
CA GLU A 281 33.46 8.58 72.86
C GLU A 281 32.67 8.97 71.63
N GLU A 282 33.26 8.91 70.41
CA GLU A 282 32.67 9.26 69.15
C GLU A 282 32.01 8.03 68.42
N LEU A 283 32.30 6.81 68.86
CA LEU A 283 31.83 5.58 68.32
C LEU A 283 30.29 5.53 68.20
N PRO A 284 29.48 5.90 69.23
CA PRO A 284 28.02 5.95 69.09
C PRO A 284 27.53 6.93 68.00
N GLY A 285 28.29 8.03 67.86
CA GLY A 285 27.99 9.03 66.80
C GLY A 285 28.27 8.49 65.39
N ALA A 286 29.37 7.77 65.21
CA ALA A 286 29.73 7.13 63.94
C ALA A 286 28.74 6.03 63.55
N MET A 287 28.30 5.19 64.50
CA MET A 287 27.29 4.15 64.26
C MET A 287 25.94 4.77 63.86
N ARG A 288 25.48 5.80 64.61
CA ARG A 288 24.24 6.52 64.19
C ARG A 288 24.32 7.11 62.78
N ARG A 289 25.52 7.61 62.38
CA ARG A 289 25.66 8.09 60.96
C ARG A 289 25.56 6.98 59.95
N ILE A 290 26.13 5.80 60.23
CA ILE A 290 25.98 4.62 59.35
C ILE A 290 24.52 4.18 59.29
N GLU A 291 23.81 4.10 60.40
CA GLU A 291 22.38 3.73 60.46
C GLU A 291 21.54 4.72 59.69
N ASN A 292 21.70 6.01 59.90
CA ASN A 292 20.97 7.06 59.20
C ASN A 292 21.19 6.99 57.68
N GLU A 293 22.41 6.70 57.24
CA GLU A 293 22.73 6.61 55.82
C GLU A 293 22.16 5.31 55.18
N ALA A 294 22.13 4.22 55.93
CA ALA A 294 21.49 2.97 55.51
C ALA A 294 19.95 3.12 55.40
N GLU A 295 19.31 3.81 56.33
CA GLU A 295 17.89 4.13 56.27
C GLU A 295 17.57 5.06 55.11
N ARG A 296 18.42 6.06 54.85
CA ARG A 296 18.32 6.94 53.70
C ARG A 296 18.39 6.16 52.39
N MET A 297 19.34 5.22 52.25
CA MET A 297 19.46 4.35 51.11
C MET A 297 18.20 3.48 50.93
N SER A 298 17.67 2.92 52.01
CA SER A 298 16.45 2.09 51.95
C SER A 298 15.23 2.89 51.45
N ARG A 299 15.07 4.13 51.93
CA ARG A 299 14.00 5.05 51.41
C ARG A 299 14.22 5.39 49.96
N LEU A 300 15.44 5.74 49.55
CA LEU A 300 15.79 6.06 48.18
C LEU A 300 15.43 4.89 47.20
N VAL A 301 15.79 3.66 47.58
CA VAL A 301 15.47 2.46 46.79
C VAL A 301 13.95 2.25 46.69
N ALA A 302 13.21 2.43 47.78
CA ALA A 302 11.76 2.32 47.76
C ALA A 302 11.10 3.36 46.82
N GLU A 303 11.56 4.62 46.89
CA GLU A 303 11.09 5.72 46.02
C GLU A 303 11.43 5.48 44.53
N LEU A 304 12.65 4.94 44.25
CA LEU A 304 13.05 4.57 42.90
C LEU A 304 12.16 3.45 42.29
N LEU A 305 11.91 2.41 43.10
CA LEU A 305 11.04 1.31 42.71
C LEU A 305 9.60 1.78 42.42
N GLU A 306 9.15 2.71 43.27
CA GLU A 306 7.83 3.32 43.14
C GLU A 306 7.73 4.15 41.85
N LEU A 307 8.73 5.00 41.58
CA LEU A 307 8.76 5.78 40.34
C LEU A 307 8.84 4.90 39.10
N ALA A 308 9.63 3.81 39.16
CA ALA A 308 9.69 2.83 38.05
C ALA A 308 8.35 2.08 37.80
N ARG A 309 7.54 1.91 38.86
CA ARG A 309 6.20 1.35 38.73
C ARG A 309 5.22 2.35 38.12
N LEU A 310 5.31 3.63 38.46
CA LEU A 310 4.47 4.69 37.90
C LEU A 310 4.78 4.95 36.41
N ASP A 311 6.05 4.91 36.02
CA ASP A 311 6.47 5.06 34.60
C ASP A 311 5.97 3.90 33.68
N ARG A 312 5.69 2.72 34.24
CA ARG A 312 5.12 1.57 33.51
C ARG A 312 3.61 1.61 33.66
N THR A 313 2.86 2.49 32.99
CA THR A 313 1.40 2.50 32.91
C THR A 313 0.70 1.50 33.83
N GLY A 314 0.93 1.63 35.13
CA GLY A 314 0.32 0.78 36.14
C GLY A 314 -1.16 1.12 36.17
N SER A 315 -2.02 0.13 36.08
CA SER A 315 -3.44 0.29 36.29
C SER A 315 -3.65 0.91 37.68
N LEU A 316 -4.12 2.18 37.72
CA LEU A 316 -4.59 2.81 38.93
C LEU A 316 -5.70 1.95 39.52
N GLN A 317 -5.71 1.73 40.81
CA GLN A 317 -6.81 1.07 41.51
C GLN A 317 -7.83 2.11 41.94
N LEU A 318 -8.65 2.52 41.00
CA LEU A 318 -9.67 3.53 41.26
C LEU A 318 -10.75 2.95 42.18
N VAL A 319 -11.02 3.63 43.29
CA VAL A 319 -12.07 3.34 44.25
C VAL A 319 -12.78 4.62 44.62
N THR A 320 -14.06 4.52 44.96
CA THR A 320 -14.77 5.69 45.50
C THR A 320 -14.28 5.95 46.90
N ALA A 321 -13.67 7.12 47.14
CA ALA A 321 -13.09 7.51 48.42
C ALA A 321 -13.57 8.93 48.82
N ASP A 322 -13.77 9.15 50.12
CA ASP A 322 -13.99 10.50 50.69
C ASP A 322 -12.63 11.17 50.96
N LEU A 323 -12.17 11.96 49.98
CA LEU A 323 -10.90 12.66 50.09
C LEU A 323 -10.79 13.65 51.25
N ALA A 324 -11.89 14.26 51.67
CA ALA A 324 -11.92 15.16 52.82
C ALA A 324 -11.63 14.39 54.12
N ALA A 325 -12.12 13.16 54.26
CA ALA A 325 -11.78 12.27 55.37
C ALA A 325 -10.29 11.87 55.36
N VAL A 326 -9.77 11.50 54.17
CA VAL A 326 -8.36 11.13 53.97
C VAL A 326 -7.44 12.30 54.36
N VAL A 327 -7.71 13.53 53.91
CA VAL A 327 -6.90 14.69 54.24
C VAL A 327 -6.95 14.99 55.72
N ARG A 328 -8.13 14.91 56.37
CA ARG A 328 -8.24 15.13 57.85
C ARG A 328 -7.39 14.15 58.66
N GLU A 329 -7.42 12.86 58.27
CA GLU A 329 -6.61 11.82 58.92
C GLU A 329 -5.11 12.12 58.77
N MET A 330 -4.66 12.35 57.54
CA MET A 330 -3.22 12.58 57.29
C MET A 330 -2.70 13.87 57.90
N VAL A 331 -3.49 14.92 57.95
CA VAL A 331 -3.08 16.15 58.65
C VAL A 331 -3.07 15.97 60.18
N ALA A 332 -3.94 15.15 60.75
CA ALA A 332 -3.90 14.78 62.15
C ALA A 332 -2.61 14.03 62.51
N ASP A 333 -2.20 13.09 61.65
CA ASP A 333 -0.92 12.39 61.81
C ASP A 333 0.27 13.34 61.69
N ALA A 334 0.26 14.27 60.74
CA ALA A 334 1.33 15.28 60.60
C ALA A 334 1.43 16.20 61.83
N LYS A 335 0.27 16.63 62.41
CA LYS A 335 0.25 17.41 63.65
C LYS A 335 0.77 16.63 64.83
N ALA A 336 0.57 15.30 64.89
CA ALA A 336 1.12 14.46 65.96
C ALA A 336 2.65 14.36 65.90
N LEU A 337 3.22 14.38 64.68
CA LEU A 337 4.68 14.37 64.45
C LEU A 337 5.32 15.73 64.76
N GLU A 338 4.68 16.84 64.48
CA GLU A 338 5.14 18.21 64.71
C GLU A 338 4.07 19.04 65.45
N PRO A 339 3.93 18.89 66.76
CA PRO A 339 2.86 19.59 67.51
C PRO A 339 3.00 21.12 67.55
N ALA A 340 4.21 21.64 67.28
CA ALA A 340 4.48 23.08 67.22
C ALA A 340 4.03 23.73 65.91
N ARG A 341 3.90 22.95 64.86
CA ARG A 341 3.53 23.44 63.51
C ARG A 341 2.03 23.68 63.41
N ARG A 342 1.65 24.89 63.04
CA ARG A 342 0.26 25.23 62.75
C ARG A 342 -0.11 24.77 61.37
N ILE A 343 -1.07 23.81 61.26
CA ILE A 343 -1.62 23.35 60.00
C ILE A 343 -3.11 23.68 59.98
N ASP A 344 -3.48 24.60 59.15
CA ASP A 344 -4.89 24.99 58.91
C ASP A 344 -5.46 24.17 57.76
N MET A 345 -6.76 23.84 57.80
CA MET A 345 -7.45 23.04 56.76
C MET A 345 -8.66 23.80 56.24
N GLU A 346 -8.77 23.88 54.93
CA GLU A 346 -9.93 24.42 54.20
C GLU A 346 -10.50 23.27 53.36
N LEU A 347 -11.42 22.51 53.93
CA LEU A 347 -11.98 21.28 53.38
C LEU A 347 -13.49 21.32 53.36
N PRO A 348 -14.18 20.74 52.34
CA PRO A 348 -15.60 20.48 52.38
C PRO A 348 -15.88 19.43 53.48
N GLU A 349 -17.13 19.34 53.88
CA GLU A 349 -17.59 18.35 54.88
C GLU A 349 -17.34 16.91 54.36
N ARG A 350 -17.58 16.70 53.04
CA ARG A 350 -17.39 15.43 52.31
C ARG A 350 -17.03 15.72 50.86
N LEU A 351 -16.10 14.95 50.30
CA LEU A 351 -15.74 15.00 48.85
C LEU A 351 -15.47 13.59 48.34
N GLU A 352 -16.50 12.96 47.79
CA GLU A 352 -16.39 11.66 47.21
C GLU A 352 -15.96 11.77 45.71
N CYS A 353 -14.95 10.98 45.31
CA CYS A 353 -14.57 10.84 43.93
C CYS A 353 -13.92 9.48 43.68
N GLU A 354 -13.91 9.04 42.42
CA GLU A 354 -13.27 7.81 41.99
C GLU A 354 -11.77 8.07 41.73
N ILE A 355 -10.91 7.57 42.64
CA ILE A 355 -9.47 7.83 42.63
C ILE A 355 -8.70 6.65 43.23
N ASP A 356 -7.40 6.54 42.96
CA ASP A 356 -6.52 5.64 43.71
C ASP A 356 -6.16 6.29 45.05
N GLU A 357 -6.87 5.88 46.12
CA GLU A 357 -6.71 6.43 47.46
C GLU A 357 -5.25 6.30 47.98
N THR A 358 -4.61 5.16 47.69
CA THR A 358 -3.21 4.95 48.11
C THR A 358 -2.27 5.96 47.48
N ARG A 359 -2.48 6.26 46.21
CA ARG A 359 -1.72 7.25 45.46
C ARG A 359 -2.02 8.68 45.93
N PHE A 360 -3.28 8.97 46.21
CA PHE A 360 -3.65 10.27 46.77
C PHE A 360 -3.03 10.52 48.14
N ARG A 361 -3.06 9.51 49.03
CA ARG A 361 -2.32 9.57 50.31
C ARG A 361 -0.86 9.83 50.10
N GLN A 362 -0.22 9.21 49.12
CA GLN A 362 1.19 9.39 48.79
C GLN A 362 1.51 10.82 48.31
N ILE A 363 0.65 11.43 47.48
CA ILE A 363 0.75 12.84 47.08
C ILE A 363 0.82 13.72 48.33
N LEU A 364 -0.20 13.63 49.20
CA LEU A 364 -0.26 14.47 50.39
C LEU A 364 0.89 14.21 51.36
N ALA A 365 1.32 12.95 51.55
CA ALA A 365 2.47 12.62 52.38
C ALA A 365 3.74 13.28 51.86
N ASN A 366 4.00 13.24 50.55
CA ASN A 366 5.18 13.89 49.95
C ASN A 366 5.12 15.42 50.08
N LEU A 367 3.96 16.04 49.90
CA LEU A 367 3.80 17.49 50.05
C LEU A 367 4.00 17.92 51.48
N LEU A 368 3.44 17.23 52.46
CA LEU A 368 3.65 17.52 53.89
C LEU A 368 5.10 17.25 54.34
N ALA A 369 5.74 16.19 53.83
CA ALA A 369 7.15 15.91 54.09
C ALA A 369 8.06 17.03 53.51
N ASN A 370 7.77 17.53 52.30
CA ASN A 370 8.51 18.67 51.76
C ASN A 370 8.41 19.91 52.63
N VAL A 371 7.21 20.25 53.11
CA VAL A 371 7.05 21.38 54.06
C VAL A 371 7.92 21.15 55.30
N ARG A 372 7.87 19.95 55.87
CA ARG A 372 8.66 19.62 57.08
C ARG A 372 10.17 19.72 56.87
N GLU A 373 10.67 19.30 55.72
CA GLU A 373 12.11 19.27 55.43
C GLU A 373 12.67 20.64 55.04
N HIS A 374 11.84 21.49 54.43
CA HIS A 374 12.31 22.73 53.80
C HIS A 374 11.86 24.01 54.50
N THR A 375 11.00 23.91 55.53
CA THR A 375 10.55 25.08 56.30
C THR A 375 10.84 24.91 57.80
N PRO A 376 11.07 26.01 58.57
CA PRO A 376 11.14 25.99 60.04
C PRO A 376 9.89 25.36 60.67
N GLU A 377 10.05 24.80 61.88
CA GLU A 377 8.94 24.10 62.59
C GLU A 377 7.75 25.00 62.94
N ASP A 378 7.96 26.30 63.04
CA ASP A 378 6.95 27.31 63.35
C ASP A 378 6.22 27.88 62.13
N THR A 379 6.62 27.45 60.92
CA THR A 379 6.01 27.92 59.67
C THR A 379 4.56 27.43 59.54
N PRO A 380 3.60 28.35 59.37
CA PRO A 380 2.21 27.98 59.09
C PRO A 380 2.03 27.30 57.75
N VAL A 381 1.17 26.29 57.72
CA VAL A 381 0.82 25.52 56.53
C VAL A 381 -0.71 25.54 56.37
N THR A 382 -1.19 25.69 55.12
CA THR A 382 -2.59 25.58 54.80
C THR A 382 -2.80 24.45 53.79
N VAL A 383 -3.70 23.52 54.10
CA VAL A 383 -4.11 22.44 53.17
C VAL A 383 -5.54 22.73 52.70
N ARG A 384 -5.68 22.95 51.41
CA ARG A 384 -6.97 23.17 50.75
C ARG A 384 -7.35 21.97 49.88
N LEU A 385 -8.60 21.57 49.93
CA LEU A 385 -9.17 20.55 49.10
C LEU A 385 -10.56 21.00 48.63
N GLY A 386 -10.81 20.91 47.35
CA GLY A 386 -12.11 21.26 46.76
C GLY A 386 -12.23 20.85 45.31
N PRO A 387 -13.42 21.02 44.73
CA PRO A 387 -13.52 20.94 43.27
C PRO A 387 -12.72 22.09 42.65
N ASP A 388 -12.16 21.84 41.47
CA ASP A 388 -11.55 22.91 40.69
C ASP A 388 -12.61 23.87 40.12
N ASP A 389 -12.19 24.97 39.50
CA ASP A 389 -13.08 26.01 38.94
C ASP A 389 -14.02 25.43 37.83
N SER A 390 -13.68 24.33 37.20
CA SER A 390 -14.53 23.67 36.18
C SER A 390 -15.54 22.70 36.78
N GLY A 391 -15.31 22.22 37.99
CA GLY A 391 -16.12 21.21 38.66
C GLY A 391 -15.88 19.77 38.18
N ASP A 392 -14.97 19.58 37.20
CA ASP A 392 -14.63 18.28 36.60
C ASP A 392 -13.38 17.63 37.21
N ALA A 393 -12.64 18.34 38.06
CA ALA A 393 -11.45 17.86 38.74
C ALA A 393 -11.51 18.21 40.24
N VAL A 394 -10.65 17.53 41.03
CA VAL A 394 -10.37 17.84 42.43
C VAL A 394 -9.05 18.55 42.48
N SER A 395 -9.00 19.68 43.18
CA SER A 395 -7.77 20.42 43.48
C SER A 395 -7.36 20.18 44.96
N LEU A 396 -6.15 19.68 45.13
CA LEU A 396 -5.46 19.59 46.42
C LEU A 396 -4.33 20.62 46.42
N GLU A 397 -4.33 21.55 47.36
CA GLU A 397 -3.33 22.58 47.50
C GLU A 397 -2.68 22.50 48.88
N VAL A 398 -1.35 22.56 48.91
CA VAL A 398 -0.58 22.69 50.14
C VAL A 398 0.27 23.95 50.03
N ALA A 399 -0.01 24.92 50.87
CA ALA A 399 0.67 26.21 50.91
C ALA A 399 1.42 26.41 52.24
N ASP A 400 2.65 26.83 52.19
CA ASP A 400 3.46 27.25 53.34
C ASP A 400 3.89 28.72 53.21
N THR A 401 4.21 29.35 54.35
CA THR A 401 4.76 30.71 54.40
C THR A 401 6.26 30.71 54.73
N GLY A 402 6.95 29.69 54.25
CA GLY A 402 8.36 29.47 54.47
C GLY A 402 9.30 30.34 53.62
N PRO A 403 10.55 29.94 53.47
CA PRO A 403 11.57 30.76 52.76
C PRO A 403 11.33 30.89 51.26
N GLY A 404 10.44 30.06 50.67
CA GLY A 404 10.18 30.03 49.23
C GLY A 404 11.37 29.59 48.39
N MET A 405 11.19 29.57 47.08
CA MET A 405 12.18 29.12 46.07
C MET A 405 12.50 30.23 45.08
N ALA A 406 13.72 30.20 44.51
CA ALA A 406 14.06 31.03 43.36
C ALA A 406 13.39 30.52 42.07
N ASP A 407 13.20 31.38 41.07
CA ASP A 407 12.54 31.02 39.79
C ASP A 407 13.22 29.81 39.11
N ASP A 408 14.55 29.74 39.11
CA ASP A 408 15.31 28.62 38.55
C ASP A 408 15.02 27.29 39.28
N ASP A 409 14.84 27.34 40.62
CA ASP A 409 14.51 26.19 41.44
C ASP A 409 13.06 25.73 41.19
N VAL A 410 12.13 26.67 41.00
CA VAL A 410 10.71 26.37 40.68
C VAL A 410 10.60 25.58 39.33
N HIS A 411 11.35 26.02 38.31
CA HIS A 411 11.31 25.35 37.00
C HIS A 411 11.84 23.92 37.04
N ARG A 412 12.71 23.61 37.99
CA ARG A 412 13.35 22.31 38.14
C ARG A 412 12.83 21.50 39.33
N ALA A 413 11.85 22.02 40.03
CA ALA A 413 11.34 21.39 41.27
C ALA A 413 10.78 19.99 41.09
N PHE A 414 10.28 19.68 39.84
CA PHE A 414 9.79 18.36 39.46
C PHE A 414 10.85 17.45 38.83
N ASP A 415 12.07 17.97 38.59
CA ASP A 415 13.18 17.14 38.09
C ASP A 415 13.58 16.12 39.16
N ARG A 416 13.88 14.90 38.73
CA ARG A 416 14.30 13.82 39.62
C ARG A 416 15.64 14.18 40.24
N PHE A 417 15.76 13.94 41.55
CA PHE A 417 16.98 14.23 42.37
C PHE A 417 17.39 15.71 42.44
N TYR A 418 16.53 16.60 41.94
CA TYR A 418 16.82 18.02 42.03
C TYR A 418 16.71 18.51 43.50
N ARG A 419 17.70 19.27 43.93
CA ARG A 419 17.75 19.90 45.24
C ARG A 419 18.26 21.34 45.10
N GLY A 420 17.47 22.29 45.50
CA GLY A 420 17.89 23.70 45.48
C GLY A 420 19.12 23.97 46.35
N ASN A 421 19.86 25.03 46.03
CA ASN A 421 21.17 25.36 46.58
C ASN A 421 21.20 25.64 48.13
N ARG A 422 20.05 25.67 48.80
CA ARG A 422 19.97 26.09 50.23
C ARG A 422 19.47 25.03 51.21
N ALA A 423 19.31 23.78 50.79
CA ALA A 423 18.74 22.74 51.65
C ALA A 423 19.84 21.89 52.32
N PRO A 424 20.20 22.14 53.60
CA PRO A 424 21.06 21.24 54.37
C PRO A 424 20.28 20.03 54.91
N GLY A 425 19.11 19.70 54.36
CA GLY A 425 18.24 18.61 54.78
C GLY A 425 18.46 17.32 54.01
N GLY A 426 18.07 16.18 54.59
CA GLY A 426 18.35 14.83 54.13
C GLY A 426 17.41 14.25 53.04
N GLY A 427 16.63 15.05 52.33
CA GLY A 427 15.67 14.57 51.33
C GLY A 427 16.32 13.91 50.11
N SER A 428 15.61 13.01 49.44
CA SER A 428 16.07 12.30 48.23
C SER A 428 16.01 13.14 46.96
N GLY A 429 15.23 14.24 46.96
CA GLY A 429 14.89 15.01 45.74
C GLY A 429 13.91 14.29 44.83
N LEU A 430 13.23 13.24 45.31
CA LEU A 430 12.23 12.47 44.51
C LEU A 430 10.78 12.82 44.88
N GLY A 431 10.51 13.45 46.03
CA GLY A 431 9.16 13.67 46.54
C GLY A 431 8.25 14.40 45.55
N LEU A 432 8.67 15.56 45.01
CA LEU A 432 7.87 16.31 44.02
C LEU A 432 7.81 15.62 42.66
N SER A 433 8.82 14.91 42.22
CA SER A 433 8.78 14.11 40.99
C SER A 433 7.81 12.93 41.11
N ILE A 434 7.66 12.33 42.30
CA ILE A 434 6.65 11.32 42.60
C ILE A 434 5.23 11.94 42.55
N VAL A 435 5.04 13.12 43.15
CA VAL A 435 3.75 13.84 43.08
C VAL A 435 3.36 14.09 41.62
N HIS A 436 4.28 14.60 40.82
CA HIS A 436 4.05 14.85 39.37
C HIS A 436 3.74 13.55 38.61
N ALA A 437 4.48 12.47 38.89
CA ALA A 437 4.23 11.17 38.22
C ALA A 437 2.86 10.59 38.58
N ILE A 438 2.43 10.68 39.84
CA ILE A 438 1.11 10.22 40.28
C ILE A 438 0.00 11.06 39.66
N ALA A 439 0.14 12.38 39.64
CA ALA A 439 -0.84 13.27 39.04
C ALA A 439 -1.00 12.99 37.53
N THR A 440 0.13 12.86 36.83
CA THR A 440 0.16 12.48 35.39
C THR A 440 -0.49 11.12 35.14
N ALA A 441 -0.24 10.12 35.99
CA ALA A 441 -0.84 8.80 35.88
C ALA A 441 -2.39 8.85 36.03
N HIS A 442 -2.91 9.78 36.86
CA HIS A 442 -4.36 10.07 36.96
C HIS A 442 -4.91 10.93 35.81
N GLY A 443 -4.04 11.39 34.88
CA GLY A 443 -4.45 12.32 33.79
C GLY A 443 -4.61 13.77 34.27
N GLY A 444 -4.04 14.09 35.43
CA GLY A 444 -4.04 15.43 36.04
C GLY A 444 -2.74 16.19 35.81
N ASP A 445 -2.61 17.32 36.46
CA ASP A 445 -1.39 18.18 36.47
C ASP A 445 -1.02 18.66 37.86
N VAL A 446 0.22 19.15 38.00
CA VAL A 446 0.75 19.77 39.24
C VAL A 446 1.34 21.12 38.89
N ARG A 447 1.04 22.13 39.73
CA ARG A 447 1.59 23.47 39.60
C ARG A 447 2.28 23.86 40.91
N ILE A 448 3.33 24.65 40.79
CA ILE A 448 4.05 25.20 41.91
C ILE A 448 4.19 26.70 41.72
N GLU A 449 3.81 27.43 42.75
CA GLU A 449 4.00 28.89 42.86
C GLU A 449 4.83 29.16 44.08
N SER A 450 5.97 29.82 43.89
CA SER A 450 6.88 30.16 45.00
C SER A 450 7.65 31.41 44.67
N ARG A 451 7.91 32.21 45.72
CA ARG A 451 8.80 33.36 45.66
C ARG A 451 9.67 33.41 46.89
N PRO A 452 10.92 33.83 46.78
CA PRO A 452 11.81 33.95 47.94
C PRO A 452 11.21 34.87 49.01
N GLY A 453 11.01 34.31 50.21
CA GLY A 453 10.45 35.02 51.37
C GLY A 453 8.92 35.08 51.42
N GLU A 454 8.21 34.58 50.42
CA GLU A 454 6.72 34.60 50.39
C GLU A 454 6.12 33.18 50.62
N GLY A 455 6.97 32.14 50.67
CA GLY A 455 6.53 30.74 50.82
C GLY A 455 6.35 30.00 49.51
N THR A 456 5.75 28.78 49.59
CA THR A 456 5.51 27.89 48.45
C THR A 456 4.10 27.37 48.51
N THR A 457 3.45 27.33 47.36
CA THR A 457 2.17 26.71 47.13
C THR A 457 2.32 25.64 46.05
N VAL A 458 1.93 24.40 46.35
CA VAL A 458 1.86 23.29 45.40
C VAL A 458 0.41 22.89 45.21
N ALA A 459 -0.10 23.03 44.02
CA ALA A 459 -1.46 22.67 43.64
C ALA A 459 -1.46 21.44 42.72
N VAL A 460 -2.22 20.41 43.09
CA VAL A 460 -2.39 19.17 42.35
C VAL A 460 -3.83 19.07 41.86
N HIS A 461 -4.01 18.99 40.57
CA HIS A 461 -5.33 18.85 39.93
C HIS A 461 -5.51 17.44 39.42
N LEU A 462 -6.51 16.73 39.89
CA LEU A 462 -6.81 15.35 39.51
C LEU A 462 -8.19 15.28 38.90
N PRO A 463 -8.36 14.69 37.68
CA PRO A 463 -9.68 14.47 37.10
C PRO A 463 -10.56 13.66 38.07
N ALA A 464 -11.71 14.19 38.41
CA ALA A 464 -12.68 13.52 39.28
C ALA A 464 -13.75 12.86 38.40
N ARG A 465 -13.74 11.54 38.31
CA ARG A 465 -14.93 10.82 37.85
C ARG A 465 -15.89 10.73 39.04
N ARG A 466 -16.96 11.48 38.94
CA ARG A 466 -18.05 11.46 39.94
C ARG A 466 -18.99 10.28 39.72
#